data_586e09bac17335df9ed578c8a7cddc0f
#
_entry.id   586e09bac17335df9ed578c8a7cddc0f
#
_cell.length_a   1.000
_cell.length_b   1.000
_cell.length_c   1.000
_cell.angle_alpha   90.00
_cell.angle_beta   90.00
_cell.angle_gamma   90.00
#
_symmetry.space_group_name_H-M   'P 1'
#
loop_
_entity.id
_entity.type
_entity.pdbx_description
1 polymer ?
#
loop_
_entity_poly.entity_id
_entity_poly.type
_entity_poly.pdbx_seq_one_letter_code
_entity_poly.pdbx_strand_id
1 'polypeptide(L)'
;NEPGQPFPKLSDRADGIVITDEAHRSQYDIFALNMRNALPNAGFIGFTGTPLIRGEEERTRTVFGDYVSVYDFARSIEDGATVPLYYENRIPEVQLTNQELSRDLEELLEAAELDQAQEKKLEREFSREYHIITRADRLEAIAQDVVAHFTGRGYRGKAMMVCIDKATALRMYDRVQAHWQVEIARLKQALATAQGDAREALIARIALMEITDMAVVVSQGQNEVEDLKARGLDIVPHRQRLLKEALAEKFKDDADPLRLVFVCAMWITGFDVPTCSTMYLDKPMRAHSLMQTIARANRVAPGKESGLIVDYVGIFRALQNALATYARPSADGVSEGGHEGGPILDKAELVAALQAALHEAMSFAGARGVRLDGIASAQGFARIGLIDDGDAGLEGTATS
;
A
#
# COMPACT_ATOMS: atom_id res chain seq x y z
N ASN A 1 -4.94 -33.68 -21.16
CA ASN A 1 -6.07 -33.73 -22.10
C ASN A 1 -5.62 -33.20 -23.47
N GLU A 2 -6.05 -33.83 -24.53
CA GLU A 2 -5.86 -33.27 -25.88
C GLU A 2 -6.68 -31.98 -26.02
N PRO A 3 -6.16 -30.94 -26.67
CA PRO A 3 -6.87 -29.70 -26.86
C PRO A 3 -8.24 -29.93 -27.51
N GLY A 4 -9.32 -29.50 -26.88
CA GLY A 4 -10.69 -29.60 -27.40
C GLY A 4 -11.54 -30.75 -26.84
N GLN A 5 -11.02 -31.64 -25.99
CA GLN A 5 -11.84 -32.64 -25.32
C GLN A 5 -12.34 -32.15 -23.97
N PRO A 6 -13.63 -32.34 -23.63
CA PRO A 6 -14.14 -31.99 -22.30
C PRO A 6 -13.44 -32.83 -21.24
N PHE A 7 -13.20 -32.22 -20.06
CA PHE A 7 -12.60 -32.91 -18.93
C PHE A 7 -13.49 -34.13 -18.53
N PRO A 8 -12.92 -35.30 -18.28
CA PRO A 8 -13.71 -36.50 -17.97
C PRO A 8 -14.45 -36.31 -16.61
N LYS A 9 -15.66 -36.83 -16.58
CA LYS A 9 -16.46 -36.89 -15.36
C LYS A 9 -15.79 -37.83 -14.35
N LEU A 10 -15.53 -37.29 -13.15
CA LEU A 10 -14.86 -38.01 -12.07
C LEU A 10 -15.85 -38.58 -11.04
N SER A 11 -16.97 -37.90 -10.78
CA SER A 11 -17.97 -38.33 -9.79
C SER A 11 -19.37 -37.80 -10.11
N ASP A 12 -20.38 -38.60 -9.78
CA ASP A 12 -21.82 -38.25 -9.85
C ASP A 12 -22.40 -37.83 -8.49
N ARG A 13 -21.56 -37.73 -7.46
CA ARG A 13 -22.02 -37.39 -6.12
C ARG A 13 -22.60 -35.96 -6.10
N ALA A 14 -23.78 -35.81 -5.47
CA ALA A 14 -24.46 -34.53 -5.27
C ALA A 14 -24.22 -33.95 -3.88
N ASP A 15 -23.59 -34.70 -2.97
CA ASP A 15 -23.25 -34.29 -1.61
C ASP A 15 -21.83 -33.70 -1.49
N GLY A 16 -21.14 -33.50 -2.60
CA GLY A 16 -19.84 -32.86 -2.66
C GLY A 16 -19.97 -31.33 -2.65
N ILE A 17 -19.09 -30.63 -1.90
CA ILE A 17 -18.95 -29.17 -1.93
C ILE A 17 -17.53 -28.84 -2.34
N VAL A 18 -17.38 -28.01 -3.36
CA VAL A 18 -16.09 -27.46 -3.82
C VAL A 18 -15.99 -26.02 -3.35
N ILE A 19 -14.99 -25.75 -2.52
CA ILE A 19 -14.69 -24.40 -2.02
C ILE A 19 -13.44 -23.89 -2.74
N THR A 20 -13.56 -22.77 -3.42
CA THR A 20 -12.46 -22.15 -4.17
C THR A 20 -12.14 -20.79 -3.55
N ASP A 21 -10.89 -20.62 -3.11
CA ASP A 21 -10.35 -19.32 -2.72
C ASP A 21 -9.79 -18.60 -3.93
N GLU A 22 -9.76 -17.27 -3.88
CA GLU A 22 -9.32 -16.40 -5.00
C GLU A 22 -10.01 -16.75 -6.34
N ALA A 23 -11.32 -16.91 -6.30
CA ALA A 23 -12.15 -17.43 -7.39
C ALA A 23 -12.17 -16.56 -8.68
N HIS A 24 -11.51 -15.39 -8.64
CA HIS A 24 -11.40 -14.40 -9.75
C HIS A 24 -10.21 -14.64 -10.68
N ARG A 25 -9.24 -15.51 -10.36
CA ARG A 25 -8.03 -15.67 -11.16
C ARG A 25 -8.37 -16.28 -12.53
N SER A 26 -8.01 -15.60 -13.60
CA SER A 26 -8.28 -15.96 -14.99
C SER A 26 -7.79 -17.36 -15.40
N GLN A 27 -6.76 -17.89 -14.71
CA GLN A 27 -6.32 -19.27 -14.89
C GLN A 27 -7.34 -20.30 -14.35
N TYR A 28 -8.24 -19.89 -13.47
CA TYR A 28 -9.29 -20.75 -12.93
C TYR A 28 -10.47 -20.94 -13.89
N ASP A 29 -10.68 -20.09 -14.88
CA ASP A 29 -11.82 -20.22 -15.82
C ASP A 29 -11.82 -21.58 -16.50
N ILE A 30 -10.67 -22.02 -17.03
CA ILE A 30 -10.53 -23.34 -17.66
C ILE A 30 -10.56 -24.44 -16.59
N PHE A 31 -9.88 -24.24 -15.46
CA PHE A 31 -9.86 -25.22 -14.37
C PHE A 31 -11.20 -25.32 -13.68
N ALA A 32 -11.88 -24.20 -13.42
CA ALA A 32 -13.18 -24.18 -12.79
C ALA A 32 -14.25 -24.81 -13.69
N LEU A 33 -14.21 -24.54 -14.99
CA LEU A 33 -15.08 -25.20 -15.97
C LEU A 33 -14.79 -26.70 -16.05
N ASN A 34 -13.52 -27.09 -16.06
CA ASN A 34 -13.11 -28.49 -16.03
C ASN A 34 -13.54 -29.18 -14.72
N MET A 35 -13.44 -28.51 -13.59
CA MET A 35 -13.93 -29.01 -12.30
C MET A 35 -15.45 -29.20 -12.31
N ARG A 36 -16.18 -28.22 -12.86
CA ARG A 36 -17.64 -28.31 -13.02
C ARG A 36 -18.03 -29.52 -13.90
N ASN A 37 -17.30 -29.74 -15.01
CA ASN A 37 -17.51 -30.92 -15.88
C ASN A 37 -17.13 -32.22 -15.17
N ALA A 38 -16.10 -32.22 -14.35
CA ALA A 38 -15.67 -33.41 -13.58
C ALA A 38 -16.65 -33.76 -12.44
N LEU A 39 -17.29 -32.79 -11.84
CA LEU A 39 -18.18 -32.91 -10.68
C LEU A 39 -19.52 -32.18 -10.94
N PRO A 40 -20.32 -32.63 -11.92
CA PRO A 40 -21.45 -31.87 -12.40
C PRO A 40 -22.58 -31.65 -11.37
N ASN A 41 -22.67 -32.51 -10.36
CA ASN A 41 -23.69 -32.50 -9.33
C ASN A 41 -23.22 -31.87 -7.99
N ALA A 42 -21.93 -31.47 -7.89
CA ALA A 42 -21.42 -30.87 -6.67
C ALA A 42 -21.87 -29.40 -6.52
N GLY A 43 -21.99 -28.94 -5.28
CA GLY A 43 -22.14 -27.53 -4.96
C GLY A 43 -20.78 -26.79 -5.10
N PHE A 44 -20.76 -25.58 -5.69
CA PHE A 44 -19.56 -24.78 -5.82
C PHE A 44 -19.73 -23.47 -5.08
N ILE A 45 -18.75 -23.11 -4.24
CA ILE A 45 -18.67 -21.86 -3.51
C ILE A 45 -17.33 -21.21 -3.83
N GLY A 46 -17.35 -19.99 -4.35
CA GLY A 46 -16.16 -19.18 -4.61
C GLY A 46 -16.04 -18.05 -3.59
N PHE A 47 -14.85 -17.87 -3.04
CA PHE A 47 -14.47 -16.72 -2.23
C PHE A 47 -13.47 -15.88 -3.03
N THR A 48 -13.62 -14.55 -2.97
CA THR A 48 -12.68 -13.64 -3.60
C THR A 48 -12.60 -12.32 -2.81
N GLY A 49 -11.39 -11.87 -2.51
CA GLY A 49 -11.15 -10.56 -1.92
C GLY A 49 -11.25 -9.41 -2.93
N THR A 50 -11.50 -9.71 -4.21
CA THR A 50 -11.55 -8.71 -5.28
C THR A 50 -12.69 -9.04 -6.23
N PRO A 51 -13.65 -8.11 -6.44
CA PRO A 51 -14.72 -8.31 -7.41
C PRO A 51 -14.16 -8.30 -8.83
N LEU A 52 -14.88 -8.97 -9.69
CA LEU A 52 -14.52 -9.15 -11.09
C LEU A 52 -14.78 -7.89 -11.89
N ILE A 53 -13.87 -7.60 -12.81
CA ILE A 53 -14.04 -6.56 -13.82
C ILE A 53 -15.10 -7.02 -14.83
N ARG A 54 -15.90 -6.08 -15.36
CA ARG A 54 -16.88 -6.37 -16.40
C ARG A 54 -16.29 -7.21 -17.52
N GLY A 55 -16.88 -8.37 -17.78
CA GLY A 55 -16.43 -9.37 -18.77
C GLY A 55 -15.89 -10.66 -18.16
N GLU A 56 -15.28 -10.60 -16.98
CA GLU A 56 -14.88 -11.78 -16.19
C GLU A 56 -16.02 -12.21 -15.22
N GLU A 57 -16.87 -11.27 -14.86
CA GLU A 57 -18.02 -11.47 -13.97
C GLU A 57 -19.00 -12.50 -14.51
N GLU A 58 -19.33 -12.45 -15.82
CA GLU A 58 -20.23 -13.42 -16.46
C GLU A 58 -19.69 -14.86 -16.40
N ARG A 59 -18.40 -15.03 -16.55
CA ARG A 59 -17.76 -16.36 -16.53
C ARG A 59 -17.74 -16.93 -15.10
N THR A 60 -17.43 -16.14 -14.10
CA THR A 60 -17.42 -16.58 -12.71
C THR A 60 -18.83 -16.91 -12.24
N ARG A 61 -19.85 -16.11 -12.64
CA ARG A 61 -21.26 -16.43 -12.38
C ARG A 61 -21.68 -17.75 -13.04
N THR A 62 -21.15 -18.08 -14.21
CA THR A 62 -21.41 -19.36 -14.85
C THR A 62 -20.88 -20.55 -14.03
N VAL A 63 -19.79 -20.37 -13.31
CA VAL A 63 -19.18 -21.43 -12.48
C VAL A 63 -19.79 -21.49 -11.08
N PHE A 64 -19.90 -20.36 -10.41
CA PHE A 64 -20.27 -20.28 -8.97
C PHE A 64 -21.69 -19.80 -8.70
N GLY A 65 -22.39 -19.25 -9.70
CA GLY A 65 -23.70 -18.61 -9.52
C GLY A 65 -23.59 -17.13 -9.12
N ASP A 66 -24.70 -16.58 -8.64
CA ASP A 66 -24.78 -15.19 -8.20
C ASP A 66 -24.09 -14.98 -6.84
N TYR A 67 -23.77 -13.71 -6.53
CA TYR A 67 -23.22 -13.35 -5.23
C TYR A 67 -24.19 -13.67 -4.10
N VAL A 68 -23.72 -14.43 -3.12
CA VAL A 68 -24.46 -14.78 -1.90
C VAL A 68 -24.29 -13.69 -0.85
N SER A 69 -23.11 -13.09 -0.77
CA SER A 69 -22.78 -12.02 0.18
C SER A 69 -21.67 -11.17 -0.38
N VAL A 70 -21.74 -9.85 -0.14
CA VAL A 70 -20.70 -8.88 -0.45
C VAL A 70 -20.35 -8.15 0.83
N TYR A 71 -19.07 -8.15 1.18
CA TYR A 71 -18.49 -7.43 2.31
C TYR A 71 -17.45 -6.46 1.76
N ASP A 72 -17.86 -5.22 1.54
CA ASP A 72 -17.05 -4.21 0.88
C ASP A 72 -16.11 -3.45 1.85
N PHE A 73 -15.26 -2.60 1.29
CA PHE A 73 -14.29 -1.82 2.06
C PHE A 73 -14.94 -0.84 3.03
N ALA A 74 -16.05 -0.19 2.65
CA ALA A 74 -16.71 0.79 3.50
C ALA A 74 -17.26 0.09 4.75
N ARG A 75 -17.97 -1.01 4.55
CA ARG A 75 -18.50 -1.81 5.65
C ARG A 75 -17.41 -2.40 6.54
N SER A 76 -16.27 -2.81 5.96
CA SER A 76 -15.17 -3.34 6.76
C SER A 76 -14.52 -2.29 7.67
N ILE A 77 -14.53 -1.01 7.26
CA ILE A 77 -14.06 0.12 8.08
C ILE A 77 -15.09 0.44 9.17
N GLU A 78 -16.39 0.47 8.83
CA GLU A 78 -17.47 0.69 9.80
C GLU A 78 -17.50 -0.36 10.90
N ASP A 79 -17.30 -1.63 10.53
CA ASP A 79 -17.22 -2.76 11.46
C ASP A 79 -15.91 -2.82 12.24
N GLY A 80 -14.93 -1.92 11.95
CA GLY A 80 -13.61 -1.92 12.56
C GLY A 80 -12.73 -3.13 12.19
N ALA A 81 -13.07 -3.85 11.12
CA ALA A 81 -12.29 -4.98 10.62
C ALA A 81 -11.05 -4.54 9.83
N THR A 82 -11.08 -3.33 9.27
CA THR A 82 -9.95 -2.69 8.60
C THR A 82 -9.85 -1.23 9.01
N VAL A 83 -8.67 -0.61 8.79
CA VAL A 83 -8.49 0.82 8.93
C VAL A 83 -8.64 1.54 7.58
N PRO A 84 -9.03 2.82 7.57
CA PRO A 84 -9.09 3.60 6.33
C PRO A 84 -7.72 3.71 5.67
N LEU A 85 -7.73 3.91 4.35
CA LEU A 85 -6.54 4.11 3.55
C LEU A 85 -6.47 5.56 3.08
N TYR A 86 -5.31 6.17 3.21
CA TYR A 86 -4.99 7.44 2.61
C TYR A 86 -4.06 7.25 1.42
N TYR A 87 -4.27 8.06 0.40
CA TYR A 87 -3.48 8.05 -0.81
C TYR A 87 -2.69 9.35 -0.94
N GLU A 88 -1.43 9.20 -1.34
CA GLU A 88 -0.53 10.31 -1.58
C GLU A 88 0.21 10.10 -2.91
N ASN A 89 -0.07 10.98 -3.87
CA ASN A 89 0.65 10.99 -5.14
C ASN A 89 1.97 11.75 -4.98
N ARG A 90 3.09 11.07 -5.29
CA ARG A 90 4.45 11.61 -5.19
C ARG A 90 5.26 11.33 -6.47
N ILE A 91 4.63 11.49 -7.63
CA ILE A 91 5.31 11.27 -8.91
C ILE A 91 6.48 12.25 -9.04
N PRO A 92 7.72 11.77 -9.22
CA PRO A 92 8.87 12.64 -9.43
C PRO A 92 8.70 13.50 -10.69
N GLU A 93 9.14 14.77 -10.66
CA GLU A 93 9.09 15.69 -11.80
C GLU A 93 9.82 15.15 -13.04
N VAL A 94 10.83 14.31 -12.84
CA VAL A 94 11.58 13.63 -13.90
C VAL A 94 10.79 12.53 -14.61
N GLN A 95 9.61 12.20 -14.13
CA GLN A 95 8.74 11.23 -14.79
C GLN A 95 7.93 11.96 -15.87
N LEU A 96 8.12 11.54 -17.12
CA LEU A 96 7.22 11.99 -18.21
C LEU A 96 5.82 11.47 -17.87
N THR A 97 4.85 12.37 -17.81
CA THR A 97 3.44 12.09 -17.63
C THR A 97 2.90 11.31 -18.83
N ASN A 98 3.17 10.04 -18.89
CA ASN A 98 2.53 9.13 -19.83
C ASN A 98 1.25 8.62 -19.17
N GLN A 99 0.11 9.21 -19.53
CA GLN A 99 -1.19 8.90 -18.94
C GLN A 99 -1.74 7.53 -19.37
N GLU A 100 -1.08 6.87 -20.33
CA GLU A 100 -1.44 5.55 -20.82
C GLU A 100 -0.21 4.63 -20.75
N LEU A 101 0.03 4.06 -19.57
CA LEU A 101 0.81 2.82 -19.55
C LEU A 101 0.05 1.77 -20.38
N SER A 102 0.77 1.13 -21.29
CA SER A 102 0.16 0.17 -22.18
C SER A 102 -0.46 -0.96 -21.35
N ARG A 103 -1.71 -1.31 -21.68
CA ARG A 103 -2.44 -2.41 -21.05
C ARG A 103 -1.64 -3.71 -21.05
N ASP A 104 -0.83 -3.91 -22.07
CA ASP A 104 0.01 -5.09 -22.26
C ASP A 104 1.20 -5.12 -21.31
N LEU A 105 1.74 -3.93 -20.93
CA LEU A 105 2.77 -3.80 -19.90
C LEU A 105 2.21 -4.19 -18.52
N GLU A 106 1.03 -3.69 -18.20
CA GLU A 106 0.35 -4.05 -16.97
C GLU A 106 0.07 -5.56 -16.91
N GLU A 107 -0.34 -6.16 -18.03
CA GLU A 107 -0.60 -7.60 -18.15
C GLU A 107 0.65 -8.44 -17.90
N LEU A 108 1.78 -8.01 -18.44
CA LEU A 108 3.07 -8.68 -18.22
C LEU A 108 3.52 -8.55 -16.75
N LEU A 109 3.32 -7.38 -16.14
CA LEU A 109 3.71 -7.12 -14.75
C LEU A 109 2.77 -7.77 -13.72
N GLU A 110 1.59 -8.22 -14.14
CA GLU A 110 0.61 -8.89 -13.28
C GLU A 110 0.98 -10.36 -12.99
N ALA A 111 1.84 -10.98 -13.81
CA ALA A 111 2.45 -12.25 -13.47
C ALA A 111 3.14 -12.10 -12.11
N ALA A 112 2.71 -12.90 -11.11
CA ALA A 112 3.09 -12.74 -9.71
C ALA A 112 4.61 -12.75 -9.47
N GLU A 113 5.35 -13.36 -10.38
CA GLU A 113 6.81 -13.37 -10.42
C GLU A 113 7.24 -13.33 -11.89
N LEU A 114 7.92 -12.27 -12.30
CA LEU A 114 8.57 -12.26 -13.59
C LEU A 114 9.68 -13.32 -13.58
N ASP A 115 9.54 -14.33 -14.42
CA ASP A 115 10.66 -15.20 -14.71
C ASP A 115 11.67 -14.48 -15.62
N GLN A 116 12.83 -15.07 -15.82
CA GLN A 116 13.90 -14.49 -16.63
C GLN A 116 13.46 -14.20 -18.09
N ALA A 117 12.54 -15.00 -18.64
CA ALA A 117 12.03 -14.81 -19.99
C ALA A 117 11.06 -13.62 -20.04
N GLN A 118 10.25 -13.46 -19.00
CA GLN A 118 9.32 -12.33 -18.84
C GLN A 118 10.05 -11.02 -18.56
N GLU A 119 11.13 -11.03 -17.75
CA GLU A 119 12.00 -9.87 -17.55
C GLU A 119 12.65 -9.43 -18.88
N LYS A 120 13.18 -10.36 -19.67
CA LYS A 120 13.74 -10.06 -21.00
C LYS A 120 12.67 -9.59 -22.00
N LYS A 121 11.44 -10.10 -21.89
CA LYS A 121 10.31 -9.65 -22.70
C LYS A 121 9.94 -8.22 -22.32
N LEU A 122 9.86 -7.89 -21.02
CA LEU A 122 9.62 -6.55 -20.50
C LEU A 122 10.64 -5.55 -21.04
N GLU A 123 11.94 -5.86 -20.91
CA GLU A 123 13.02 -5.01 -21.41
C GLU A 123 12.98 -4.81 -22.93
N ARG A 124 12.55 -5.79 -23.69
CA ARG A 124 12.53 -5.75 -25.17
C ARG A 124 11.29 -5.07 -25.73
N GLU A 125 10.11 -5.46 -25.25
CA GLU A 125 8.82 -5.02 -25.81
C GLU A 125 8.35 -3.70 -25.23
N PHE A 126 8.71 -3.40 -23.97
CA PHE A 126 8.34 -2.18 -23.24
C PHE A 126 9.56 -1.36 -22.83
N SER A 127 10.60 -1.40 -23.66
CA SER A 127 11.90 -0.80 -23.34
C SER A 127 11.80 0.68 -22.93
N ARG A 128 10.91 1.45 -23.57
CA ARG A 128 10.75 2.88 -23.30
C ARG A 128 10.15 3.11 -21.91
N GLU A 129 9.06 2.45 -21.58
CA GLU A 129 8.34 2.57 -20.31
C GLU A 129 9.21 2.03 -19.18
N TYR A 130 9.84 0.88 -19.37
CA TYR A 130 10.77 0.30 -18.42
C TYR A 130 11.95 1.24 -18.14
N HIS A 131 12.54 1.83 -19.17
CA HIS A 131 13.62 2.80 -19.00
C HIS A 131 13.19 4.06 -18.26
N ILE A 132 11.98 4.56 -18.50
CA ILE A 132 11.45 5.71 -17.77
C ILE A 132 11.34 5.38 -16.28
N ILE A 133 10.76 4.24 -15.93
CA ILE A 133 10.54 3.83 -14.53
C ILE A 133 11.88 3.54 -13.84
N THR A 134 12.85 2.94 -14.53
CA THR A 134 14.13 2.52 -13.94
C THR A 134 15.26 3.52 -14.11
N ARG A 135 14.99 4.75 -14.58
CA ARG A 135 16.02 5.82 -14.71
C ARG A 135 16.71 6.08 -13.37
N ALA A 136 18.01 6.24 -13.43
CA ALA A 136 18.84 6.40 -12.22
C ALA A 136 18.51 7.67 -11.43
N ASP A 137 18.26 8.79 -12.12
CA ASP A 137 17.87 10.08 -11.51
C ASP A 137 16.49 10.02 -10.86
N ARG A 138 15.53 9.30 -11.48
CA ARG A 138 14.20 9.08 -10.91
C ARG A 138 14.28 8.21 -9.64
N LEU A 139 15.00 7.09 -9.69
CA LEU A 139 15.19 6.21 -8.53
C LEU A 139 15.91 6.94 -7.39
N GLU A 140 16.84 7.85 -7.72
CA GLU A 140 17.53 8.70 -6.74
C GLU A 140 16.57 9.65 -6.05
N ALA A 141 15.71 10.35 -6.81
CA ALA A 141 14.67 11.24 -6.26
C ALA A 141 13.68 10.47 -5.36
N ILE A 142 13.23 9.29 -5.79
CA ILE A 142 12.35 8.43 -4.99
C ILE A 142 13.05 7.98 -3.70
N ALA A 143 14.31 7.59 -3.75
CA ALA A 143 15.04 7.15 -2.56
C ALA A 143 15.17 8.26 -1.51
N GLN A 144 15.47 9.48 -1.94
CA GLN A 144 15.47 10.67 -1.06
C GLN A 144 14.12 10.91 -0.43
N ASP A 145 13.05 10.84 -1.25
CA ASP A 145 11.68 11.03 -0.77
C ASP A 145 11.25 9.96 0.21
N VAL A 146 11.54 8.67 -0.07
CA VAL A 146 11.26 7.55 0.84
C VAL A 146 11.91 7.78 2.21
N VAL A 147 13.17 8.21 2.27
CA VAL A 147 13.87 8.48 3.52
C VAL A 147 13.20 9.63 4.28
N ALA A 148 12.94 10.75 3.61
CA ALA A 148 12.30 11.92 4.21
C ALA A 148 10.89 11.58 4.72
N HIS A 149 10.10 10.92 3.89
CA HIS A 149 8.72 10.54 4.21
C HIS A 149 8.67 9.50 5.32
N PHE A 150 9.44 8.39 5.23
CA PHE A 150 9.43 7.32 6.22
C PHE A 150 9.79 7.83 7.61
N THR A 151 10.80 8.70 7.71
CA THR A 151 11.25 9.25 8.99
C THR A 151 10.37 10.39 9.53
N GLY A 152 9.57 11.02 8.66
CA GLY A 152 8.66 12.12 9.01
C GLY A 152 7.24 11.69 9.35
N ARG A 153 6.84 10.43 9.09
CA ARG A 153 5.48 9.95 9.37
C ARG A 153 5.23 9.77 10.87
N GLY A 154 4.00 10.01 11.32
CA GLY A 154 3.64 9.95 12.74
C GLY A 154 3.63 8.52 13.31
N TYR A 155 3.01 7.56 12.59
CA TYR A 155 2.95 6.17 13.01
C TYR A 155 4.25 5.42 12.66
N ARG A 156 4.83 4.74 13.64
CA ARG A 156 6.12 4.04 13.52
C ARG A 156 6.01 2.60 13.00
N GLY A 157 4.93 2.25 12.34
CA GLY A 157 4.71 0.92 11.76
C GLY A 157 5.68 0.58 10.63
N LYS A 158 5.51 -0.64 10.13
CA LYS A 158 6.33 -1.19 9.04
C LYS A 158 5.91 -0.66 7.69
N ALA A 159 6.80 -0.75 6.70
CA ALA A 159 6.54 -0.31 5.33
C ALA A 159 7.09 -1.30 4.30
N MET A 160 6.41 -1.39 3.16
CA MET A 160 6.87 -2.12 1.99
C MET A 160 7.08 -1.16 0.83
N MET A 161 8.19 -1.31 0.11
CA MET A 161 8.41 -0.68 -1.18
C MET A 161 8.28 -1.71 -2.29
N VAL A 162 7.30 -1.53 -3.16
CA VAL A 162 7.00 -2.42 -4.27
C VAL A 162 7.68 -1.87 -5.53
N CYS A 163 8.68 -2.60 -6.02
CA CYS A 163 9.48 -2.24 -7.19
C CYS A 163 9.05 -3.05 -8.42
N ILE A 164 9.33 -2.52 -9.60
CA ILE A 164 8.94 -3.14 -10.87
C ILE A 164 9.59 -4.52 -11.06
N ASP A 165 10.86 -4.67 -10.65
CA ASP A 165 11.64 -5.90 -10.77
C ASP A 165 12.68 -6.06 -9.64
N LYS A 166 13.39 -7.19 -9.63
CA LYS A 166 14.42 -7.53 -8.64
C LYS A 166 15.60 -6.57 -8.68
N ALA A 167 16.05 -6.19 -9.88
CA ALA A 167 17.16 -5.27 -10.05
C ALA A 167 16.84 -3.89 -9.48
N THR A 168 15.62 -3.41 -9.70
CA THR A 168 15.13 -2.14 -9.14
C THR A 168 14.99 -2.22 -7.62
N ALA A 169 14.52 -3.34 -7.06
CA ALA A 169 14.45 -3.53 -5.62
C ALA A 169 15.83 -3.43 -4.95
N LEU A 170 16.85 -4.03 -5.55
CA LEU A 170 18.26 -3.93 -5.09
C LEU A 170 18.77 -2.48 -5.20
N ARG A 171 18.56 -1.84 -6.35
CA ARG A 171 18.98 -0.44 -6.57
C ARG A 171 18.32 0.51 -5.58
N MET A 172 17.05 0.31 -5.28
CA MET A 172 16.33 1.14 -4.31
C MET A 172 16.83 0.90 -2.89
N TYR A 173 17.07 -0.35 -2.50
CA TYR A 173 17.67 -0.67 -1.22
C TYR A 173 19.01 0.08 -1.03
N ASP A 174 19.92 -0.03 -1.99
CA ASP A 174 21.25 0.60 -1.90
C ASP A 174 21.14 2.13 -1.79
N ARG A 175 20.28 2.76 -2.60
CA ARG A 175 20.07 4.22 -2.59
C ARG A 175 19.44 4.69 -1.29
N VAL A 176 18.40 4.00 -0.83
CA VAL A 176 17.72 4.35 0.43
C VAL A 176 18.69 4.20 1.60
N GLN A 177 19.52 3.14 1.62
CA GLN A 177 20.57 2.98 2.63
C GLN A 177 21.58 4.14 2.61
N ALA A 178 22.03 4.55 1.43
CA ALA A 178 22.96 5.68 1.30
C ALA A 178 22.35 6.99 1.83
N HIS A 179 21.12 7.32 1.41
CA HIS A 179 20.41 8.52 1.90
C HIS A 179 20.08 8.43 3.40
N TRP A 180 19.81 7.23 3.90
CA TRP A 180 19.57 7.00 5.33
C TRP A 180 20.76 7.41 6.18
N GLN A 181 21.98 7.03 5.76
CA GLN A 181 23.20 7.42 6.47
C GLN A 181 23.46 8.94 6.38
N VAL A 182 23.19 9.55 5.23
CA VAL A 182 23.29 11.00 5.06
C VAL A 182 22.31 11.73 5.98
N GLU A 183 21.08 11.25 6.08
CA GLU A 183 20.07 11.85 6.95
C GLU A 183 20.44 11.71 8.44
N ILE A 184 20.93 10.54 8.87
CA ILE A 184 21.44 10.38 10.25
C ILE A 184 22.55 11.38 10.54
N ALA A 185 23.52 11.54 9.62
CA ALA A 185 24.61 12.50 9.80
C ALA A 185 24.08 13.95 9.90
N ARG A 186 23.12 14.33 9.04
CA ARG A 186 22.47 15.65 9.06
C ARG A 186 21.74 15.90 10.39
N LEU A 187 20.97 14.91 10.89
CA LEU A 187 20.27 15.03 12.16
C LEU A 187 21.23 15.14 13.35
N LYS A 188 22.35 14.42 13.35
CA LYS A 188 23.41 14.54 14.37
C LYS A 188 24.05 15.91 14.38
N GLN A 189 24.26 16.53 13.22
CA GLN A 189 24.73 17.91 13.12
C GLN A 189 23.70 18.90 13.71
N ALA A 190 22.43 18.75 13.34
CA ALA A 190 21.37 19.59 13.88
C ALA A 190 21.21 19.44 15.42
N LEU A 191 21.44 18.25 15.96
CA LEU A 191 21.38 17.98 17.40
C LEU A 191 22.39 18.79 18.19
N ALA A 192 23.55 19.15 17.61
CA ALA A 192 24.60 19.92 18.29
C ALA A 192 24.12 21.32 18.73
N THR A 193 23.16 21.90 18.02
CA THR A 193 22.62 23.25 18.31
C THR A 193 21.20 23.25 18.86
N ALA A 194 20.51 22.12 18.81
CA ALA A 194 19.12 22.01 19.24
C ALA A 194 18.98 22.02 20.76
N GLN A 195 17.88 22.64 21.28
CA GLN A 195 17.54 22.72 22.67
C GLN A 195 16.07 22.39 22.94
N GLY A 196 15.72 22.05 24.17
CA GLY A 196 14.36 21.76 24.61
C GLY A 196 13.74 20.60 23.82
N ASP A 197 12.43 20.69 23.55
CA ASP A 197 11.63 19.66 22.89
C ASP A 197 12.19 19.28 21.50
N ALA A 198 12.75 20.25 20.76
CA ALA A 198 13.37 19.99 19.48
C ALA A 198 14.59 19.05 19.58
N ARG A 199 15.37 19.17 20.66
CA ARG A 199 16.50 18.29 20.95
C ARG A 199 16.03 16.86 21.25
N GLU A 200 15.00 16.71 22.07
CA GLU A 200 14.43 15.39 22.41
C GLU A 200 13.85 14.70 21.18
N ALA A 201 13.13 15.43 20.33
CA ALA A 201 12.59 14.92 19.08
C ALA A 201 13.70 14.44 18.13
N LEU A 202 14.83 15.18 18.02
CA LEU A 202 15.97 14.76 17.22
C LEU A 202 16.64 13.51 17.78
N ILE A 203 16.84 13.41 19.10
CA ILE A 203 17.39 12.21 19.75
C ILE A 203 16.52 11.00 19.44
N ALA A 204 15.21 11.10 19.63
CA ALA A 204 14.27 10.01 19.37
C ALA A 204 14.29 9.57 17.88
N ARG A 205 14.37 10.54 16.96
CA ARG A 205 14.45 10.26 15.52
C ARG A 205 15.76 9.58 15.12
N ILE A 206 16.90 10.07 15.62
CA ILE A 206 18.22 9.46 15.39
C ILE A 206 18.23 8.03 15.91
N ALA A 207 17.81 7.81 17.15
CA ALA A 207 17.76 6.49 17.78
C ALA A 207 16.90 5.52 16.97
N LEU A 208 15.72 5.94 16.48
CA LEU A 208 14.87 5.13 15.62
C LEU A 208 15.58 4.77 14.30
N MET A 209 16.25 5.75 13.68
CA MET A 209 16.95 5.52 12.41
C MET A 209 18.14 4.58 12.58
N GLU A 210 18.88 4.68 13.68
CA GLU A 210 20.05 3.83 13.94
C GLU A 210 19.69 2.35 14.18
N ILE A 211 18.52 2.08 14.78
CA ILE A 211 18.06 0.70 15.01
C ILE A 211 17.28 0.14 13.82
N THR A 212 16.80 0.98 12.90
CA THR A 212 15.97 0.52 11.78
C THR A 212 16.76 -0.38 10.84
N ASP A 213 16.30 -1.61 10.69
CA ASP A 213 16.81 -2.57 9.71
C ASP A 213 15.93 -2.57 8.44
N MET A 214 16.54 -2.90 7.32
CA MET A 214 15.93 -2.97 6.00
C MET A 214 16.34 -4.25 5.29
N ALA A 215 15.46 -4.82 4.47
CA ALA A 215 15.78 -6.03 3.72
C ALA A 215 15.20 -6.00 2.30
N VAL A 216 15.88 -6.67 1.38
CA VAL A 216 15.34 -7.02 0.06
C VAL A 216 14.72 -8.41 0.14
N VAL A 217 13.46 -8.53 -0.26
CA VAL A 217 12.69 -9.78 -0.26
C VAL A 217 12.15 -10.03 -1.65
N VAL A 218 12.87 -10.86 -2.40
CA VAL A 218 12.55 -11.20 -3.78
C VAL A 218 12.74 -12.70 -4.01
N SER A 219 11.94 -13.27 -4.93
CA SER A 219 12.02 -14.71 -5.27
C SER A 219 13.38 -15.08 -5.85
N GLN A 220 13.75 -16.35 -5.69
CA GLN A 220 14.97 -16.89 -6.29
C GLN A 220 14.76 -17.16 -7.78
N GLY A 221 15.71 -16.74 -8.62
CA GLY A 221 15.72 -17.01 -10.05
C GLY A 221 16.89 -17.94 -10.44
N GLN A 222 16.77 -18.56 -11.62
CA GLN A 222 17.91 -19.27 -12.21
C GLN A 222 18.94 -18.26 -12.68
N ASN A 223 20.24 -18.53 -12.45
CA ASN A 223 21.37 -17.67 -12.85
C ASN A 223 21.31 -16.21 -12.37
N GLU A 224 20.46 -15.89 -11.40
CA GLU A 224 20.23 -14.52 -10.92
C GLU A 224 21.48 -13.81 -10.44
N VAL A 225 22.43 -14.54 -9.83
CA VAL A 225 23.69 -13.99 -9.32
C VAL A 225 24.53 -13.45 -10.47
N GLU A 226 24.65 -14.20 -11.56
CA GLU A 226 25.43 -13.81 -12.74
C GLU A 226 24.76 -12.66 -13.48
N ASP A 227 23.45 -12.74 -13.68
CA ASP A 227 22.66 -11.72 -14.38
C ASP A 227 22.66 -10.38 -13.63
N LEU A 228 22.46 -10.39 -12.31
CA LEU A 228 22.48 -9.17 -11.50
C LEU A 228 23.89 -8.61 -11.36
N LYS A 229 24.92 -9.47 -11.26
CA LYS A 229 26.31 -9.04 -11.25
C LYS A 229 26.71 -8.35 -12.56
N ALA A 230 26.24 -8.84 -13.72
CA ALA A 230 26.44 -8.19 -15.01
C ALA A 230 25.82 -6.77 -15.06
N ARG A 231 24.80 -6.50 -14.24
CA ARG A 231 24.14 -5.18 -14.06
C ARG A 231 24.78 -4.36 -12.91
N GLY A 232 25.91 -4.82 -12.33
CA GLY A 232 26.60 -4.16 -11.23
C GLY A 232 25.91 -4.29 -9.87
N LEU A 233 25.05 -5.31 -9.68
CA LEU A 233 24.28 -5.56 -8.47
C LEU A 233 24.73 -6.85 -7.79
N ASP A 234 24.74 -6.85 -6.45
CA ASP A 234 25.08 -8.03 -5.64
C ASP A 234 23.87 -8.50 -4.83
N ILE A 235 23.26 -9.62 -5.25
CA ILE A 235 22.14 -10.23 -4.54
C ILE A 235 22.59 -11.19 -3.43
N VAL A 236 23.85 -11.61 -3.41
CA VAL A 236 24.33 -12.68 -2.52
C VAL A 236 24.10 -12.37 -1.03
N PRO A 237 24.41 -11.16 -0.51
CA PRO A 237 24.12 -10.82 0.87
C PRO A 237 22.62 -10.93 1.22
N HIS A 238 21.75 -10.49 0.31
CA HIS A 238 20.30 -10.54 0.51
C HIS A 238 19.78 -11.98 0.51
N ARG A 239 20.33 -12.86 -0.35
CA ARG A 239 20.02 -14.30 -0.34
C ARG A 239 20.45 -14.97 0.94
N GLN A 240 21.61 -14.63 1.44
CA GLN A 240 22.10 -15.16 2.71
C GLN A 240 21.16 -14.76 3.87
N ARG A 241 20.68 -13.54 3.89
CA ARG A 241 19.70 -13.08 4.88
C ARG A 241 18.38 -13.85 4.77
N LEU A 242 17.83 -13.99 3.56
CA LEU A 242 16.59 -14.75 3.32
C LEU A 242 16.68 -16.21 3.77
N LEU A 243 17.86 -16.84 3.64
CA LEU A 243 18.07 -18.23 4.02
C LEU A 243 18.37 -18.43 5.51
N LYS A 244 19.07 -17.47 6.13
CA LYS A 244 19.59 -17.62 7.51
C LYS A 244 18.73 -16.91 8.55
N GLU A 245 18.01 -15.86 8.14
CA GLU A 245 17.17 -15.06 9.01
C GLU A 245 15.70 -15.36 8.72
N ALA A 246 14.88 -15.47 9.76
CA ALA A 246 13.43 -15.60 9.65
C ALA A 246 12.80 -14.23 9.33
N LEU A 247 13.15 -13.62 8.15
CA LEU A 247 12.73 -12.25 7.80
C LEU A 247 11.23 -12.06 7.83
N ALA A 248 10.46 -13.10 7.51
CA ALA A 248 9.00 -13.07 7.58
C ALA A 248 8.51 -12.86 9.03
N GLU A 249 9.06 -13.61 9.96
CA GLU A 249 8.70 -13.49 11.38
C GLU A 249 9.21 -12.18 11.99
N LYS A 250 10.43 -11.75 11.63
CA LYS A 250 10.97 -10.44 12.02
C LYS A 250 10.09 -9.29 11.52
N PHE A 251 9.59 -9.38 10.30
CA PHE A 251 8.73 -8.33 9.75
C PHE A 251 7.32 -8.33 10.34
N LYS A 252 6.84 -9.47 10.84
CA LYS A 252 5.58 -9.57 11.58
C LYS A 252 5.68 -9.06 13.01
N ASP A 253 6.86 -9.20 13.63
CA ASP A 253 7.08 -8.73 15.00
C ASP A 253 7.24 -7.20 15.01
N ASP A 254 6.35 -6.50 15.70
CA ASP A 254 6.37 -5.05 15.82
C ASP A 254 7.60 -4.54 16.57
N ALA A 255 8.12 -5.31 17.50
CA ALA A 255 9.32 -4.98 18.27
C ALA A 255 10.62 -5.15 17.48
N ASP A 256 10.62 -5.97 16.41
CA ASP A 256 11.81 -6.21 15.60
C ASP A 256 12.18 -4.96 14.78
N PRO A 257 13.49 -4.62 14.74
CA PRO A 257 14.00 -3.47 13.99
C PRO A 257 13.81 -3.53 12.47
N LEU A 258 13.48 -4.68 11.87
CA LEU A 258 13.15 -4.78 10.44
C LEU A 258 11.86 -4.03 10.13
N ARG A 259 11.96 -2.81 9.61
CA ARG A 259 10.81 -1.89 9.42
C ARG A 259 10.53 -1.53 7.96
N LEU A 260 11.47 -1.69 7.05
CA LEU A 260 11.31 -1.39 5.63
C LEU A 260 11.80 -2.55 4.79
N VAL A 261 10.95 -3.06 3.91
CA VAL A 261 11.32 -4.12 2.96
C VAL A 261 11.10 -3.68 1.53
N PHE A 262 12.01 -4.12 0.65
CA PHE A 262 11.96 -3.88 -0.79
C PHE A 262 11.56 -5.18 -1.47
N VAL A 263 10.43 -5.16 -2.16
CA VAL A 263 9.81 -6.33 -2.78
C VAL A 263 9.49 -6.06 -4.24
N CYS A 264 9.27 -7.11 -5.05
CA CYS A 264 8.70 -6.94 -6.38
C CYS A 264 7.41 -7.76 -6.58
N ALA A 265 7.30 -8.92 -5.95
CA ALA A 265 6.13 -9.78 -5.97
C ALA A 265 5.91 -10.52 -4.65
N MET A 266 6.99 -11.01 -4.02
CA MET A 266 6.91 -11.70 -2.72
C MET A 266 6.27 -10.80 -1.66
N TRP A 267 5.46 -11.40 -0.79
CA TRP A 267 4.74 -10.76 0.31
C TRP A 267 3.62 -9.79 -0.09
N ILE A 268 3.44 -9.53 -1.38
CA ILE A 268 2.31 -8.73 -1.86
C ILE A 268 1.01 -9.50 -1.65
N THR A 269 1.03 -10.82 -1.90
CA THR A 269 -0.12 -11.72 -1.72
C THR A 269 0.17 -12.75 -0.62
N GLY A 270 -0.86 -13.17 0.11
CA GLY A 270 -0.76 -14.27 1.08
C GLY A 270 0.09 -14.00 2.33
N PHE A 271 0.61 -12.79 2.53
CA PHE A 271 1.45 -12.44 3.68
C PHE A 271 0.74 -11.42 4.57
N ASP A 272 0.56 -11.74 5.84
CA ASP A 272 -0.16 -10.92 6.81
C ASP A 272 0.78 -10.24 7.81
N VAL A 273 0.77 -8.89 7.79
CA VAL A 273 1.53 -8.03 8.72
C VAL A 273 0.66 -6.85 9.12
N PRO A 274 -0.11 -6.95 10.20
CA PRO A 274 -1.03 -5.90 10.63
C PRO A 274 -0.35 -4.55 10.86
N THR A 275 0.89 -4.53 11.34
CA THR A 275 1.68 -3.32 11.59
C THR A 275 2.25 -2.65 10.35
N CYS A 276 2.11 -3.27 9.16
CA CYS A 276 2.44 -2.62 7.90
C CYS A 276 1.44 -1.49 7.64
N SER A 277 1.92 -0.25 7.74
CA SER A 277 1.09 0.95 7.62
C SER A 277 1.34 1.75 6.35
N THR A 278 2.42 1.47 5.64
CA THR A 278 2.79 2.26 4.45
C THR A 278 3.22 1.36 3.31
N MET A 279 2.61 1.58 2.14
CA MET A 279 3.00 0.96 0.88
C MET A 279 3.56 2.03 -0.05
N TYR A 280 4.82 1.92 -0.43
CA TYR A 280 5.45 2.72 -1.46
C TYR A 280 5.32 1.97 -2.79
N LEU A 281 4.61 2.52 -3.76
CA LEU A 281 4.29 1.86 -5.01
C LEU A 281 5.10 2.47 -6.16
N ASP A 282 6.08 1.72 -6.64
CA ASP A 282 6.90 2.02 -7.81
C ASP A 282 6.82 0.90 -8.86
N LYS A 283 5.63 0.35 -9.00
CA LYS A 283 5.29 -0.69 -9.96
C LYS A 283 3.91 -0.43 -10.51
N PRO A 284 3.73 -0.34 -11.84
CA PRO A 284 2.41 -0.34 -12.47
C PRO A 284 1.66 -1.63 -12.11
N MET A 285 0.42 -1.51 -11.68
CA MET A 285 -0.41 -2.64 -11.26
C MET A 285 -1.85 -2.48 -11.74
N ARG A 286 -2.49 -3.59 -12.10
CA ARG A 286 -3.93 -3.62 -12.39
C ARG A 286 -4.76 -3.60 -11.11
N ALA A 287 -6.04 -3.31 -11.30
CA ALA A 287 -7.01 -3.18 -10.23
C ALA A 287 -6.92 -4.32 -9.19
N HIS A 288 -6.84 -5.58 -9.64
CA HIS A 288 -6.77 -6.73 -8.76
C HIS A 288 -5.48 -6.78 -7.93
N SER A 289 -4.32 -6.80 -8.59
CA SER A 289 -3.01 -6.82 -7.91
C SER A 289 -2.83 -5.58 -7.02
N LEU A 290 -3.33 -4.43 -7.47
CA LEU A 290 -3.33 -3.20 -6.70
C LEU A 290 -4.15 -3.35 -5.42
N MET A 291 -5.39 -3.88 -5.51
CA MET A 291 -6.25 -4.09 -4.34
C MET A 291 -5.62 -5.06 -3.34
N GLN A 292 -5.01 -6.15 -3.79
CA GLN A 292 -4.28 -7.07 -2.91
C GLN A 292 -3.07 -6.40 -2.24
N THR A 293 -2.39 -5.53 -2.96
CA THR A 293 -1.23 -4.80 -2.47
C THR A 293 -1.63 -3.78 -1.39
N ILE A 294 -2.63 -2.95 -1.65
CA ILE A 294 -3.08 -1.93 -0.69
C ILE A 294 -3.72 -2.54 0.55
N ALA A 295 -4.36 -3.72 0.42
CA ALA A 295 -4.93 -4.47 1.54
C ALA A 295 -3.87 -4.91 2.58
N ARG A 296 -2.57 -4.80 2.26
CA ARG A 296 -1.51 -5.00 3.27
C ARG A 296 -1.46 -3.85 4.27
N ALA A 297 -1.82 -2.62 3.85
CA ALA A 297 -1.77 -1.44 4.70
C ALA A 297 -3.06 -1.17 5.49
N ASN A 298 -4.19 -1.82 5.19
CA ASN A 298 -5.48 -1.56 5.86
C ASN A 298 -5.77 -2.46 7.08
N ARG A 299 -4.88 -3.35 7.45
CA ARG A 299 -5.05 -4.24 8.61
C ARG A 299 -5.06 -3.45 9.92
N VAL A 300 -5.90 -3.86 10.84
CA VAL A 300 -5.99 -3.29 12.19
C VAL A 300 -4.77 -3.72 13.02
N ALA A 301 -4.15 -2.74 13.70
CA ALA A 301 -3.08 -2.99 14.68
C ALA A 301 -3.16 -1.97 15.80
N PRO A 302 -2.63 -2.24 17.00
CA PRO A 302 -2.62 -1.30 18.11
C PRO A 302 -1.96 0.04 17.73
N GLY A 303 -2.66 1.15 17.96
CA GLY A 303 -2.17 2.50 17.66
C GLY A 303 -2.11 2.85 16.16
N LYS A 304 -2.59 1.97 15.27
CA LYS A 304 -2.68 2.23 13.84
C LYS A 304 -4.09 2.69 13.49
N GLU A 305 -4.22 3.97 13.16
CA GLU A 305 -5.49 4.60 12.80
C GLU A 305 -5.78 4.51 11.30
N SER A 306 -4.73 4.35 10.48
CA SER A 306 -4.85 4.33 9.01
C SER A 306 -3.70 3.61 8.34
N GLY A 307 -3.90 3.26 7.06
CA GLY A 307 -2.83 2.89 6.14
C GLY A 307 -2.55 4.01 5.14
N LEU A 308 -1.33 4.05 4.62
CA LEU A 308 -0.89 5.06 3.66
C LEU A 308 -0.34 4.40 2.40
N ILE A 309 -0.86 4.84 1.27
CA ILE A 309 -0.41 4.44 -0.06
C ILE A 309 0.33 5.63 -0.68
N VAL A 310 1.61 5.46 -0.92
CA VAL A 310 2.49 6.45 -1.55
C VAL A 310 2.79 5.98 -2.97
N ASP A 311 2.33 6.74 -3.95
CA ASP A 311 2.35 6.36 -5.36
C ASP A 311 3.36 7.17 -6.16
N TYR A 312 4.33 6.50 -6.76
CA TYR A 312 5.36 7.09 -7.62
C TYR A 312 5.12 6.85 -9.12
N VAL A 313 4.11 6.08 -9.50
CA VAL A 313 3.85 5.71 -10.91
C VAL A 313 2.52 6.22 -11.48
N GLY A 314 1.65 6.79 -10.63
CA GLY A 314 0.39 7.38 -11.07
C GLY A 314 -0.75 6.39 -11.26
N ILE A 315 -0.86 5.38 -10.38
CA ILE A 315 -1.91 4.36 -10.44
C ILE A 315 -3.23 4.79 -9.81
N PHE A 316 -3.36 6.04 -9.34
CA PHE A 316 -4.56 6.52 -8.63
C PHE A 316 -5.85 6.37 -9.45
N ARG A 317 -5.80 6.68 -10.75
CA ARG A 317 -6.98 6.51 -11.61
C ARG A 317 -7.40 5.03 -11.71
N ALA A 318 -6.43 4.11 -11.82
CA ALA A 318 -6.72 2.68 -11.81
C ALA A 318 -7.31 2.25 -10.46
N LEU A 319 -6.81 2.81 -9.37
CA LEU A 319 -7.31 2.61 -8.01
C LEU A 319 -8.74 3.13 -7.85
N GLN A 320 -9.03 4.37 -8.27
CA GLN A 320 -10.38 4.93 -8.22
C GLN A 320 -11.38 4.09 -9.04
N ASN A 321 -11.00 3.67 -10.24
CA ASN A 321 -11.83 2.80 -11.08
C ASN A 321 -12.08 1.43 -10.44
N ALA A 322 -11.05 0.85 -9.84
CA ALA A 322 -11.19 -0.37 -9.08
C ALA A 322 -12.18 -0.19 -7.94
N LEU A 323 -11.98 0.80 -7.08
CA LEU A 323 -12.85 1.07 -5.93
C LEU A 323 -14.29 1.42 -6.33
N ALA A 324 -14.49 2.18 -7.40
CA ALA A 324 -15.82 2.47 -7.92
C ALA A 324 -16.56 1.19 -8.37
N THR A 325 -15.81 0.19 -8.83
CA THR A 325 -16.36 -1.14 -9.14
C THR A 325 -16.71 -1.90 -7.86
N TYR A 326 -15.96 -1.70 -6.78
CA TYR A 326 -16.14 -2.33 -5.48
C TYR A 326 -17.22 -1.68 -4.62
N ALA A 327 -17.50 -0.40 -4.81
CA ALA A 327 -18.46 0.37 -4.03
C ALA A 327 -19.89 0.39 -4.62
N ARG A 328 -20.18 -0.39 -5.66
CA ARG A 328 -21.53 -0.42 -6.23
C ARG A 328 -22.47 -1.22 -5.33
N PRO A 329 -23.56 -0.62 -4.84
CA PRO A 329 -24.60 -1.37 -4.14
C PRO A 329 -25.13 -2.46 -5.07
N SER A 330 -25.25 -3.68 -4.57
CA SER A 330 -26.12 -4.69 -5.17
C SER A 330 -27.51 -4.09 -5.33
N ALA A 331 -28.22 -4.40 -6.41
CA ALA A 331 -29.48 -3.78 -6.84
C ALA A 331 -30.65 -3.84 -5.82
N ASP A 332 -30.44 -4.37 -4.62
CA ASP A 332 -31.46 -4.60 -3.60
C ASP A 332 -31.20 -3.93 -2.24
N GLY A 333 -30.28 -2.99 -2.14
CA GLY A 333 -29.99 -2.34 -0.85
C GLY A 333 -29.71 -0.84 -0.97
N VAL A 334 -30.69 -0.02 -0.62
CA VAL A 334 -30.56 1.41 -0.37
C VAL A 334 -29.66 1.59 0.85
N SER A 335 -28.40 1.98 0.67
CA SER A 335 -27.61 2.57 1.74
C SER A 335 -27.82 4.07 1.73
N GLU A 336 -28.77 4.54 2.54
CA GLU A 336 -28.83 5.94 2.98
C GLU A 336 -27.64 6.18 3.90
N GLY A 337 -26.60 6.85 3.42
CA GLY A 337 -25.45 7.24 4.23
C GLY A 337 -24.12 7.19 3.51
N GLY A 338 -24.08 7.35 2.18
CA GLY A 338 -22.84 7.44 1.44
C GLY A 338 -22.08 8.71 1.81
N HIS A 339 -20.92 8.59 2.45
CA HIS A 339 -19.90 9.64 2.38
C HIS A 339 -19.57 9.85 0.89
N GLU A 340 -19.58 11.10 0.41
CA GLU A 340 -19.25 11.48 -0.98
C GLU A 340 -17.79 11.18 -1.36
N GLY A 341 -16.96 10.61 -0.46
CA GLY A 341 -15.60 10.12 -0.72
C GLY A 341 -15.57 8.60 -0.70
N GLY A 342 -15.01 7.97 -1.72
CA GLY A 342 -14.75 6.53 -1.73
C GLY A 342 -13.87 6.10 -0.54
N PRO A 343 -13.64 4.79 -0.33
CA PRO A 343 -12.94 4.23 0.83
C PRO A 343 -11.45 4.61 0.92
N ILE A 344 -10.94 5.34 -0.03
CA ILE A 344 -9.57 5.91 -0.03
C ILE A 344 -9.70 7.42 -0.18
N LEU A 345 -9.12 8.14 0.78
CA LEU A 345 -9.16 9.59 0.86
C LEU A 345 -7.85 10.18 0.33
N ASP A 346 -7.97 11.23 -0.50
CA ASP A 346 -6.79 12.00 -0.92
C ASP A 346 -6.26 12.82 0.25
N LYS A 347 -4.99 12.63 0.59
CA LYS A 347 -4.34 13.35 1.69
C LYS A 347 -4.36 14.87 1.48
N ALA A 348 -4.24 15.35 0.24
CA ALA A 348 -4.27 16.78 -0.04
C ALA A 348 -5.65 17.38 0.22
N GLU A 349 -6.73 16.67 -0.10
CA GLU A 349 -8.11 17.08 0.22
C GLU A 349 -8.35 17.12 1.73
N LEU A 350 -7.83 16.14 2.48
CA LEU A 350 -7.91 16.11 3.93
C LEU A 350 -7.14 17.28 4.59
N VAL A 351 -5.94 17.59 4.08
CA VAL A 351 -5.15 18.73 4.55
C VAL A 351 -5.91 20.03 4.30
N ALA A 352 -6.52 20.18 3.14
CA ALA A 352 -7.34 21.36 2.81
C ALA A 352 -8.57 21.47 3.73
N ALA A 353 -9.27 20.35 3.98
CA ALA A 353 -10.40 20.30 4.91
C ALA A 353 -9.99 20.65 6.35
N LEU A 354 -8.85 20.10 6.81
CA LEU A 354 -8.30 20.44 8.13
C LEU A 354 -7.94 21.93 8.23
N GLN A 355 -7.30 22.49 7.21
CA GLN A 355 -6.98 23.92 7.17
C GLN A 355 -8.24 24.80 7.20
N ALA A 356 -9.28 24.42 6.48
CA ALA A 356 -10.57 25.11 6.52
C ALA A 356 -11.22 25.04 7.89
N ALA A 357 -11.25 23.86 8.53
CA ALA A 357 -11.79 23.66 9.87
C ALA A 357 -11.00 24.44 10.95
N LEU A 358 -9.65 24.46 10.85
CA LEU A 358 -8.81 25.26 11.71
C LEU A 358 -9.07 26.76 11.55
N HIS A 359 -9.22 27.22 10.29
CA HIS A 359 -9.55 28.62 10.02
C HIS A 359 -10.91 29.00 10.59
N GLU A 360 -11.90 28.14 10.45
CA GLU A 360 -13.23 28.34 11.04
C GLU A 360 -13.17 28.38 12.58
N ALA A 361 -12.46 27.46 13.21
CA ALA A 361 -12.25 27.41 14.65
C ALA A 361 -11.53 28.67 15.16
N MET A 362 -10.47 29.10 14.47
CA MET A 362 -9.74 30.33 14.81
C MET A 362 -10.61 31.57 14.66
N SER A 363 -11.43 31.64 13.62
CA SER A 363 -12.37 32.75 13.38
C SER A 363 -13.46 32.80 14.43
N PHE A 364 -14.02 31.63 14.80
CA PHE A 364 -15.01 31.49 15.87
C PHE A 364 -14.47 31.95 17.23
N ALA A 365 -13.26 31.50 17.58
CA ALA A 365 -12.60 31.91 18.83
C ALA A 365 -12.24 33.39 18.81
N GLY A 366 -11.70 33.90 17.70
CA GLY A 366 -11.34 35.32 17.54
C GLY A 366 -12.52 36.27 17.66
N ALA A 367 -13.70 35.88 17.12
CA ALA A 367 -14.95 36.65 17.27
C ALA A 367 -15.39 36.75 18.74
N ARG A 368 -14.91 35.89 19.62
CA ARG A 368 -15.16 35.86 21.06
C ARG A 368 -14.00 36.40 21.90
N GLY A 369 -12.99 37.01 21.24
CA GLY A 369 -11.82 37.60 21.89
C GLY A 369 -10.75 36.58 22.30
N VAL A 370 -10.90 35.30 21.95
CA VAL A 370 -9.92 34.26 22.29
C VAL A 370 -8.91 34.09 21.14
N ARG A 371 -7.60 34.21 21.46
CA ARG A 371 -6.50 34.09 20.50
C ARG A 371 -5.82 32.75 20.61
N LEU A 372 -6.26 31.77 19.82
CA LEU A 372 -5.73 30.41 19.83
C LEU A 372 -4.25 30.33 19.40
N ASP A 373 -3.77 31.23 18.55
CA ASP A 373 -2.37 31.34 18.12
C ASP A 373 -1.47 31.76 19.33
N GLY A 374 -1.97 32.60 20.21
CA GLY A 374 -1.29 33.00 21.46
C GLY A 374 -1.13 31.80 22.41
N ILE A 375 -2.17 30.99 22.56
CA ILE A 375 -2.15 29.77 23.38
C ILE A 375 -1.17 28.72 22.81
N ALA A 376 -1.17 28.54 21.48
CA ALA A 376 -0.29 27.60 20.82
C ALA A 376 1.20 27.96 20.97
N SER A 377 1.54 29.25 20.97
CA SER A 377 2.91 29.74 21.06
C SER A 377 3.43 29.92 22.49
N ALA A 378 2.56 29.96 23.50
CA ALA A 378 2.93 30.12 24.90
C ALA A 378 3.46 28.81 25.52
N GLN A 379 4.34 28.95 26.51
CA GLN A 379 4.92 27.82 27.25
C GLN A 379 4.70 27.94 28.78
N GLY A 380 4.71 26.79 29.46
CA GLY A 380 4.62 26.72 30.91
C GLY A 380 3.35 27.37 31.52
N PHE A 381 3.46 28.07 32.62
CA PHE A 381 2.34 28.70 33.32
C PHE A 381 1.62 29.78 32.50
N ALA A 382 2.32 30.47 31.59
CA ALA A 382 1.69 31.44 30.69
C ALA A 382 0.67 30.79 29.77
N ARG A 383 0.93 29.56 29.33
CA ARG A 383 -0.02 28.80 28.49
C ARG A 383 -1.28 28.40 29.27
N ILE A 384 -1.12 28.01 30.54
CA ILE A 384 -2.26 27.64 31.39
C ILE A 384 -3.16 28.87 31.60
N GLY A 385 -2.60 30.03 31.94
CA GLY A 385 -3.38 31.25 32.09
C GLY A 385 -4.16 31.66 30.82
N LEU A 386 -3.55 31.52 29.64
CA LEU A 386 -4.24 31.80 28.37
C LEU A 386 -5.32 30.78 28.04
N ILE A 387 -5.22 29.54 28.51
CA ILE A 387 -6.26 28.51 28.35
C ILE A 387 -7.45 28.86 29.26
N ASP A 388 -7.21 29.16 30.51
CA ASP A 388 -8.25 29.52 31.47
C ASP A 388 -9.00 30.79 31.05
N ASP A 389 -8.28 31.83 30.59
CA ASP A 389 -8.91 33.04 30.03
C ASP A 389 -9.71 32.77 28.77
N GLY A 390 -9.24 31.83 27.94
CA GLY A 390 -9.92 31.38 26.73
C GLY A 390 -11.21 30.63 27.03
N ASP A 391 -11.20 29.75 28.00
CA ASP A 391 -12.37 28.95 28.42
C ASP A 391 -13.47 29.89 28.97
N ALA A 392 -13.11 30.84 29.82
CA ALA A 392 -14.03 31.86 30.33
C ALA A 392 -14.65 32.71 29.19
N GLY A 393 -13.87 33.03 28.15
CA GLY A 393 -14.34 33.77 26.99
C GLY A 393 -15.30 32.97 26.10
N LEU A 394 -15.16 31.65 26.02
CA LEU A 394 -16.03 30.77 25.27
C LEU A 394 -17.32 30.43 26.02
N GLU A 395 -17.27 30.23 27.34
CA GLU A 395 -18.43 29.94 28.19
C GLU A 395 -19.35 31.15 28.41
N GLY A 396 -18.80 32.36 28.49
CA GLY A 396 -19.55 33.60 28.71
C GLY A 396 -20.58 33.97 27.65
N THR A 397 -20.61 33.27 26.53
CA THR A 397 -21.57 33.48 25.41
C THR A 397 -22.69 32.45 25.34
N ALA A 398 -22.69 31.43 26.20
CA ALA A 398 -23.76 30.43 26.26
C ALA A 398 -24.98 30.87 27.08
N THR A 399 -24.90 32.05 27.77
CA THR A 399 -25.92 32.55 28.67
C THR A 399 -26.51 33.93 28.31
N SER A 400 -26.33 34.40 27.08
CA SER A 400 -26.94 35.67 26.61
C SER A 400 -27.83 35.44 25.37
#